data_e9ff8f0c1947513e0729b250608962de
#
_entry.id   e9ff8f0c1947513e0729b250608962de
#
_cell.length_a   1.000
_cell.length_b   1.000
_cell.length_c   1.000
_cell.angle_alpha   90.00
_cell.angle_beta   90.00
_cell.angle_gamma   90.00
#
_symmetry.space_group_name_H-M   'P 1'
#
loop_
_entity.id
_entity.type
_entity.pdbx_description
1 polymer ?
#
loop_
_entity_poly.entity_id
_entity_poly.type
_entity_poly.pdbx_seq_one_letter_code
_entity_poly.pdbx_strand_id
1 'polypeptide(L)'
;MKMEDELRIIISGGGTGGHIFPAISIANSIKAKRPDAKILFVGALGRMEMQRVPAAGYEIKGLPICGFDRKHPLRNIAVLFKIWKSQHMAKNIIRDFRPMAAVGVG
;
A
#
# COMPACT_ATOMS: atom_id res chain seq x y z
N MET A 1 -9.24 -28.40 -5.51
CA MET A 1 -8.84 -27.00 -5.31
C MET A 1 -7.52 -26.71 -5.95
N LYS A 2 -7.47 -25.68 -6.70
CA LYS A 2 -6.27 -25.33 -7.43
C LYS A 2 -5.60 -24.10 -6.83
N MET A 3 -4.28 -24.04 -6.92
CA MET A 3 -3.51 -22.94 -6.37
C MET A 3 -3.88 -21.61 -6.99
N GLU A 4 -4.28 -21.62 -8.27
CA GLU A 4 -4.69 -20.41 -8.96
C GLU A 4 -5.99 -19.82 -8.43
N ASP A 5 -6.72 -20.55 -7.60
CA ASP A 5 -7.92 -20.02 -6.98
C ASP A 5 -7.63 -19.10 -5.80
N GLU A 6 -6.39 -19.05 -5.37
CA GLU A 6 -6.00 -18.13 -4.30
C GLU A 6 -6.05 -16.69 -4.79
N LEU A 7 -6.82 -15.88 -4.10
CA LEU A 7 -6.99 -14.48 -4.48
C LEU A 7 -6.01 -13.61 -3.68
N ARG A 8 -5.10 -12.96 -4.38
CA ARG A 8 -4.12 -12.07 -3.78
C ARG A 8 -4.29 -10.68 -4.35
N ILE A 9 -4.57 -9.71 -3.49
CA ILE A 9 -4.85 -8.34 -3.90
C ILE A 9 -3.98 -7.38 -3.11
N ILE A 10 -3.38 -6.43 -3.82
CA ILE A 10 -2.69 -5.30 -3.20
C ILE A 10 -3.62 -4.10 -3.25
N ILE A 11 -3.74 -3.41 -2.12
CA ILE A 11 -4.50 -2.17 -2.03
C ILE A 11 -3.56 -1.06 -1.62
N SER A 12 -3.53 -0.01 -2.42
CA SER A 12 -2.72 1.17 -2.16
C SER A 12 -3.65 2.36 -2.03
N GLY A 13 -3.52 3.06 -0.94
CA GLY A 13 -4.29 4.28 -0.77
C GLY A 13 -3.50 5.17 0.14
N GLY A 14 -3.62 6.44 -0.05
CA GLY A 14 -2.96 7.07 0.93
C GLY A 14 -2.47 8.45 0.87
N GLY A 15 -1.56 8.75 1.77
CA GLY A 15 -1.08 10.09 1.94
C GLY A 15 -1.99 10.92 2.83
N THR A 16 -3.28 10.77 2.73
CA THR A 16 -4.23 11.49 3.59
C THR A 16 -5.16 10.49 4.28
N GLY A 17 -5.57 10.83 5.50
CA GLY A 17 -6.45 9.94 6.27
C GLY A 17 -7.80 9.70 5.61
N GLY A 18 -8.22 10.60 4.72
CA GLY A 18 -9.52 10.48 4.07
C GLY A 18 -9.61 9.33 3.09
N HIS A 19 -8.49 8.84 2.57
CA HIS A 19 -8.49 7.79 1.57
C HIS A 19 -8.31 6.39 2.15
N ILE A 20 -7.81 6.29 3.38
CA ILE A 20 -7.56 4.97 3.96
C ILE A 20 -8.85 4.26 4.36
N PHE A 21 -9.87 5.00 4.79
CA PHE A 21 -11.13 4.39 5.18
C PHE A 21 -11.87 3.75 4.01
N PRO A 22 -11.99 4.42 2.84
CA PRO A 22 -12.50 3.74 1.65
C PRO A 22 -11.70 2.50 1.26
N ALA A 23 -10.37 2.55 1.39
CA ALA A 23 -9.53 1.40 1.08
C ALA A 23 -9.83 0.22 1.99
N ILE A 24 -9.98 0.47 3.29
CA ILE A 24 -10.33 -0.56 4.25
C ILE A 24 -11.73 -1.12 3.96
N SER A 25 -12.67 -0.26 3.58
CA SER A 25 -14.02 -0.71 3.20
C SER A 25 -13.99 -1.64 2.00
N ILE A 26 -13.15 -1.34 1.01
CA ILE A 26 -12.98 -2.21 -0.14
C ILE A 26 -12.42 -3.56 0.29
N ALA A 27 -11.41 -3.57 1.16
CA ALA A 27 -10.83 -4.80 1.67
C ALA A 27 -11.86 -5.63 2.42
N ASN A 28 -12.68 -4.98 3.25
CA ASN A 28 -13.73 -5.67 4.00
C ASN A 28 -14.76 -6.30 3.05
N SER A 29 -15.12 -5.60 1.98
CA SER A 29 -16.07 -6.12 0.99
C SER A 29 -15.48 -7.33 0.27
N ILE A 30 -14.20 -7.31 -0.07
CA ILE A 30 -13.54 -8.45 -0.70
C ILE A 30 -13.54 -9.64 0.25
N LYS A 31 -13.18 -9.42 1.50
CA LYS A 31 -13.15 -10.50 2.50
C LYS A 31 -14.52 -11.07 2.78
N ALA A 32 -15.57 -10.25 2.70
CA ALA A 32 -16.94 -10.73 2.88
C ALA A 32 -17.34 -11.69 1.78
N LYS A 33 -16.88 -11.46 0.56
CA LYS A 33 -17.19 -12.32 -0.59
C LYS A 33 -16.21 -13.49 -0.73
N ARG A 34 -14.95 -13.27 -0.37
CA ARG A 34 -13.90 -14.27 -0.46
C ARG A 34 -13.11 -14.26 0.85
N PRO A 35 -13.56 -14.96 1.90
CA PRO A 35 -12.85 -14.96 3.19
C PRO A 35 -11.41 -15.47 3.10
N ASP A 36 -11.11 -16.25 2.08
CA ASP A 36 -9.78 -16.79 1.86
C ASP A 36 -8.84 -15.81 1.13
N ALA A 37 -9.36 -14.66 0.71
CA ALA A 37 -8.55 -13.69 -0.03
C ALA A 37 -7.39 -13.18 0.84
N LYS A 38 -6.22 -13.05 0.21
CA LYS A 38 -5.06 -12.45 0.85
C LYS A 38 -4.95 -11.02 0.38
N ILE A 39 -4.95 -10.10 1.34
CA ILE A 39 -4.92 -8.67 1.05
C ILE A 39 -3.70 -8.07 1.71
N LEU A 40 -2.94 -7.33 0.93
CA LEU A 40 -1.78 -6.60 1.41
C LEU A 40 -1.96 -5.13 1.08
N PHE A 41 -1.83 -4.30 2.10
CA PHE A 41 -1.85 -2.85 1.89
C PHE A 41 -0.42 -2.35 1.68
N VAL A 42 -0.30 -1.32 0.88
CA VAL A 42 0.96 -0.61 0.68
C VAL A 42 0.69 0.87 0.94
N GLY A 43 1.45 1.46 1.82
CA GLY A 43 1.26 2.85 2.19
C GLY A 43 2.58 3.57 2.42
N ALA A 44 2.50 4.81 2.85
CA ALA A 44 3.67 5.64 3.12
C ALA A 44 4.04 5.57 4.59
N LEU A 45 5.31 5.35 4.87
CA LEU A 45 5.80 5.36 6.24
C LEU A 45 5.50 6.71 6.91
N GLY A 46 5.12 6.65 8.18
CA GLY A 46 4.81 7.84 8.94
C GLY A 46 3.43 8.42 8.70
N ARG A 47 2.62 7.78 7.88
CA ARG A 47 1.26 8.22 7.61
C ARG A 47 0.26 7.44 8.43
N MET A 48 -0.98 7.92 8.43
CA MET A 48 -2.06 7.35 9.25
C MET A 48 -2.35 5.89 8.90
N GLU A 49 -2.19 5.51 7.64
CA GLU A 49 -2.47 4.15 7.20
C GLU A 49 -1.60 3.12 7.91
N MET A 50 -0.39 3.50 8.34
CA MET A 50 0.49 2.58 9.06
C MET A 50 -0.08 2.15 10.41
N GLN A 51 -1.03 2.92 10.94
CA GLN A 51 -1.70 2.61 12.20
C GLN A 51 -3.10 2.07 11.96
N ARG A 52 -3.82 2.65 11.02
CA ARG A 52 -5.23 2.32 10.79
C ARG A 52 -5.42 0.97 10.13
N VAL A 53 -4.53 0.60 9.21
CA VAL A 53 -4.66 -0.67 8.50
C VAL A 53 -4.42 -1.85 9.43
N PRO A 54 -3.35 -1.88 10.24
CA PRO A 54 -3.19 -2.96 11.22
C PRO A 54 -4.33 -3.01 12.24
N ALA A 55 -4.84 -1.84 12.64
CA ALA A 55 -5.98 -1.80 13.58
C ALA A 55 -7.23 -2.43 12.99
N ALA A 56 -7.36 -2.42 11.66
CA ALA A 56 -8.48 -3.07 10.98
C ALA A 56 -8.22 -4.56 10.70
N GLY A 57 -7.05 -5.06 11.07
CA GLY A 57 -6.74 -6.48 10.92
C GLY A 57 -6.04 -6.85 9.62
N TYR A 58 -5.46 -5.88 8.93
CA TYR A 58 -4.77 -6.12 7.65
C TYR A 58 -3.27 -5.87 7.77
N GLU A 59 -2.51 -6.56 6.92
CA GLU A 59 -1.07 -6.33 6.83
C GLU A 59 -0.80 -5.14 5.93
N ILE A 60 0.22 -4.36 6.28
CA ILE A 60 0.64 -3.22 5.48
C ILE A 60 2.16 -3.18 5.36
N LYS A 61 2.64 -2.81 4.17
CA LYS A 61 4.04 -2.53 3.91
C LYS A 61 4.19 -1.03 3.68
N GLY A 62 5.10 -0.40 4.39
CA GLY A 62 5.34 1.03 4.27
C GLY A 62 6.49 1.33 3.32
N LEU A 63 6.32 2.37 2.52
CA LEU A 63 7.34 2.84 1.61
C LEU A 63 7.85 4.21 2.07
N PRO A 64 9.14 4.49 1.91
CA PRO A 64 9.70 5.78 2.29
C PRO A 64 9.39 6.85 1.24
N ILE A 65 8.15 7.32 1.21
CA ILE A 65 7.69 8.31 0.25
C ILE A 65 7.56 9.66 0.96
N CYS A 66 8.04 10.72 0.31
CA CYS A 66 7.84 12.07 0.82
C CYS A 66 7.65 13.04 -0.35
N GLY A 67 7.01 14.19 -0.06
CA GLY A 67 6.74 15.17 -1.07
C GLY A 67 7.92 16.09 -1.36
N PHE A 68 7.83 16.84 -2.46
CA PHE A 68 8.83 17.82 -2.80
C PHE A 68 8.69 19.06 -1.92
N ASP A 69 9.83 19.62 -1.53
CA ASP A 69 9.89 20.87 -0.81
C ASP A 69 10.41 21.96 -1.77
N ARG A 70 9.53 22.86 -2.16
CA ARG A 70 9.87 23.89 -3.13
C ARG A 70 10.82 24.96 -2.57
N LYS A 71 10.87 25.10 -1.25
CA LYS A 71 11.70 26.08 -0.60
C LYS A 71 13.15 25.63 -0.41
N HIS A 72 13.38 24.34 -0.48
CA HIS A 72 14.70 23.76 -0.21
C HIS A 72 15.09 22.80 -1.32
N PRO A 73 15.63 23.31 -2.45
CA PRO A 73 15.95 22.45 -3.59
C PRO A 73 16.90 21.30 -3.28
N LEU A 74 17.82 21.50 -2.35
CA LEU A 74 18.77 20.44 -1.97
C LEU A 74 18.07 19.25 -1.32
N ARG A 75 16.95 19.49 -0.65
CA ARG A 75 16.16 18.41 -0.06
C ARG A 75 15.50 17.54 -1.13
N ASN A 76 15.27 18.12 -2.30
CA ASN A 76 14.63 17.36 -3.39
C ASN A 76 15.54 16.26 -3.93
N ILE A 77 16.86 16.39 -3.77
CA ILE A 77 17.79 15.33 -4.14
C ILE A 77 17.54 14.11 -3.25
N ALA A 78 17.39 14.33 -1.94
CA ALA A 78 17.09 13.27 -1.02
C ALA A 78 15.70 12.65 -1.31
N VAL A 79 14.73 13.50 -1.68
CA VAL A 79 13.41 13.02 -2.07
C VAL A 79 13.48 12.11 -3.29
N LEU A 80 14.26 12.51 -4.31
CA LEU A 80 14.45 11.69 -5.50
C LEU A 80 15.07 10.34 -5.16
N PHE A 81 16.02 10.33 -4.25
CA PHE A 81 16.65 9.10 -3.80
C PHE A 81 15.63 8.19 -3.09
N LYS A 82 14.78 8.79 -2.25
CA LYS A 82 13.74 8.04 -1.56
C LYS A 82 12.70 7.49 -2.52
N ILE A 83 12.37 8.24 -3.56
CA ILE A 83 11.43 7.77 -4.58
C ILE A 83 12.03 6.56 -5.30
N TRP A 84 13.29 6.63 -5.69
CA TRP A 84 13.97 5.50 -6.34
C TRP A 84 13.97 4.28 -5.43
N LYS A 85 14.29 4.45 -4.16
CA LYS A 85 14.29 3.37 -3.17
C LYS A 85 12.89 2.79 -3.00
N SER A 86 11.86 3.66 -2.96
CA SER A 86 10.47 3.22 -2.84
C SER A 86 10.04 2.37 -4.02
N GLN A 87 10.41 2.76 -5.23
CA GLN A 87 10.09 1.99 -6.42
C GLN A 87 10.74 0.61 -6.39
N HIS A 88 11.98 0.55 -5.94
CA HIS A 88 12.67 -0.72 -5.82
C HIS A 88 12.01 -1.63 -4.78
N MET A 89 11.64 -1.05 -3.64
CA MET A 89 10.92 -1.80 -2.60
C MET A 89 9.56 -2.26 -3.08
N ALA A 90 8.85 -1.40 -3.82
CA ALA A 90 7.55 -1.75 -4.37
C ALA A 90 7.65 -2.92 -5.34
N LYS A 91 8.68 -2.93 -6.18
CA LYS A 91 8.92 -4.06 -7.08
C LYS A 91 9.13 -5.36 -6.32
N ASN A 92 9.90 -5.30 -5.24
CA ASN A 92 10.14 -6.47 -4.42
C ASN A 92 8.86 -6.98 -3.76
N ILE A 93 8.02 -6.06 -3.26
CA ILE A 93 6.75 -6.42 -2.66
C ILE A 93 5.86 -7.13 -3.67
N ILE A 94 5.75 -6.57 -4.88
CA ILE A 94 4.93 -7.16 -5.93
C ILE A 94 5.46 -8.53 -6.32
N ARG A 95 6.77 -8.67 -6.44
CA ARG A 95 7.37 -9.94 -6.80
C ARG A 95 7.12 -11.00 -5.74
N ASP A 96 7.25 -10.63 -4.46
CA ASP A 96 7.11 -11.59 -3.37
C ASP A 96 5.65 -11.95 -3.10
N PHE A 97 4.76 -10.97 -3.14
CA PHE A 97 3.35 -11.21 -2.88
C PHE A 97 2.63 -11.83 -4.08
N ARG A 98 3.06 -11.50 -5.29
CA ARG A 98 2.49 -11.99 -6.54
C ARG A 98 0.99 -11.71 -6.63
N PRO A 99 0.60 -10.44 -6.57
CA PRO A 99 -0.83 -10.09 -6.58
C PRO A 99 -1.46 -10.40 -7.93
N MET A 100 -2.72 -10.76 -7.88
CA MET A 100 -3.53 -10.96 -9.09
C MET A 100 -4.16 -9.65 -9.53
N ALA A 101 -4.35 -8.71 -8.60
CA ALA A 101 -4.94 -7.42 -8.88
C ALA A 101 -4.38 -6.38 -7.92
N ALA A 102 -4.44 -5.14 -8.34
CA ALA A 102 -4.03 -4.01 -7.51
C ALA A 102 -5.12 -2.94 -7.57
N VAL A 103 -5.47 -2.40 -6.40
CA VAL A 103 -6.49 -1.37 -6.27
C VAL A 103 -5.83 -0.12 -5.72
N GLY A 104 -5.94 0.98 -6.45
CA GLY A 104 -5.44 2.26 -5.99
C GLY A 104 -6.59 3.15 -5.55
N VAL A 105 -6.48 3.70 -4.35
CA VAL A 105 -7.46 4.63 -3.79
C VAL A 105 -6.73 5.93 -3.56
N GLY A 106 -7.04 6.91 -4.35
CA GLY A 106 -6.28 8.10 -4.31
C GLY A 106 -6.89 9.37 -4.03
#